data_d16ffd941a1779bd93875420d3ceb242
#
_entry.id   d16ffd941a1779bd93875420d3ceb242
#
_cell.length_a   1.000
_cell.length_b   1.000
_cell.length_c   1.000
_cell.angle_alpha   90.00
_cell.angle_beta   90.00
_cell.angle_gamma   90.00
#
_symmetry.space_group_name_H-M   'P 1'
#
loop_
_entity.id
_entity.type
_entity.pdbx_description
1 polymer ?
#
loop_
_entity_poly.entity_id
_entity_poly.type
_entity_poly.pdbx_seq_one_letter_code
_entity_poly.pdbx_strand_id
1 'polypeptide(L)'
;MKIPTRKIASAAAMTTLTSVSLAAAIEYRDALDIAVAPREEALERTDSLVLSAGDRIAYNDNVYLLPGYITDLTTLPGIGPNPSRKDYIDSISGGMDAEWLTGGRQSFDLGLHADYNRYFRNQDLNNVSSNDRVAWNWGLGNALSGQVGVDYQRILGGFSNTLVYSRAIVTRTDYFGSMRYQIGPRWGIFGGVLGTEYNVSAAQGTFNNSKSRGVDLGADFTTDTNRIGFDYRFNDSRAPNSIVLNGIVFEPDYREDRARVLLKYALTEKTLIDASAGYLKRQYPNGTIGNFSGEIWRAALQWQPTPKTQLLLGVWRQLDADLTSQTDYFVDKGVSLTPLWIASEKITFSAVIGRDTNNYVGSNPIGPIPVAPITEARHDTLTSETANMLYTPIRAITITVSAGHSTRNSNVSQFHYNDVQGSLSIVYKFFRYGNTP
;
A
#
# COMPACT_ATOMS: atom_id res chain seq x y z
N MET A 1 14.24 36.82 -7.53
CA MET A 1 15.29 36.12 -6.77
C MET A 1 14.85 34.69 -6.67
N LYS A 2 15.31 33.80 -7.57
CA LYS A 2 14.92 32.39 -7.63
C LYS A 2 15.69 31.66 -6.52
N ILE A 3 14.99 31.19 -5.50
CA ILE A 3 15.55 30.29 -4.49
C ILE A 3 15.55 28.89 -5.10
N PRO A 4 16.69 28.19 -5.18
CA PRO A 4 16.71 26.83 -5.71
C PRO A 4 16.01 25.92 -4.70
N THR A 5 14.86 25.38 -5.07
CA THR A 5 14.21 24.25 -4.38
C THR A 5 15.13 23.04 -4.48
N ARG A 6 15.94 22.77 -3.43
CA ARG A 6 16.65 21.51 -3.27
C ARG A 6 15.59 20.40 -3.18
N LYS A 7 15.49 19.60 -4.24
CA LYS A 7 14.70 18.36 -4.25
C LYS A 7 15.19 17.50 -3.09
N ILE A 8 14.31 17.24 -2.15
CA ILE A 8 14.53 16.25 -1.09
C ILE A 8 14.53 14.90 -1.81
N ALA A 9 15.62 14.16 -1.65
CA ALA A 9 15.73 12.78 -2.13
C ALA A 9 14.52 12.01 -1.60
N SER A 10 13.67 11.64 -2.53
CA SER A 10 12.30 11.28 -2.29
C SER A 10 12.14 9.87 -1.74
N ALA A 11 11.03 9.70 -1.24
CA ALA A 11 10.17 8.56 -0.91
C ALA A 11 10.51 7.16 -1.47
N ALA A 12 11.32 7.00 -2.50
CA ALA A 12 11.71 5.69 -3.06
C ALA A 12 12.53 4.81 -2.09
N ALA A 13 13.21 5.39 -1.11
CA ALA A 13 13.88 4.61 -0.06
C ALA A 13 12.93 4.19 1.08
N MET A 14 11.72 4.71 1.14
CA MET A 14 10.73 4.38 2.18
C MET A 14 9.91 3.12 1.86
N THR A 15 9.89 2.66 0.62
CA THR A 15 8.99 1.59 0.18
C THR A 15 9.42 0.17 0.59
N THR A 16 10.63 -0.04 1.08
CA THR A 16 11.11 -1.38 1.41
C THR A 16 11.00 -1.77 2.88
N LEU A 17 10.51 -0.90 3.77
CA LEU A 17 10.63 -1.12 5.21
C LEU A 17 9.33 -1.40 5.97
N THR A 18 8.19 -1.45 5.29
CA THR A 18 6.90 -1.56 5.98
C THR A 18 6.08 -2.75 5.51
N SER A 19 6.64 -3.95 5.56
CA SER A 19 6.02 -5.10 4.94
C SER A 19 4.88 -5.77 5.72
N VAL A 20 4.45 -5.31 6.89
CA VAL A 20 3.42 -6.05 7.64
C VAL A 20 2.23 -5.23 8.11
N SER A 21 2.36 -3.96 8.45
CA SER A 21 1.21 -3.18 8.93
C SER A 21 0.77 -2.04 8.01
N LEU A 22 1.59 -1.64 7.04
CA LEU A 22 1.21 -0.69 6.00
C LEU A 22 0.68 -1.38 4.72
N ALA A 23 0.69 -2.70 4.64
CA ALA A 23 0.12 -3.44 3.50
C ALA A 23 -1.41 -3.29 3.41
N ALA A 24 -2.09 -2.96 4.49
CA ALA A 24 -3.51 -2.58 4.46
C ALA A 24 -3.72 -1.14 3.98
N ALA A 25 -2.71 -0.30 4.08
CA ALA A 25 -2.68 1.05 3.53
C ALA A 25 -1.88 1.10 2.21
N ILE A 26 -1.75 -0.01 1.48
CA ILE A 26 -1.39 0.07 0.07
C ILE A 26 -2.56 0.77 -0.58
N GLU A 27 -2.37 2.06 -0.64
CA GLU A 27 -3.14 3.00 -1.37
C GLU A 27 -3.61 2.35 -2.66
N TYR A 28 -4.89 2.18 -2.76
CA TYR A 28 -5.56 2.29 -4.03
C TYR A 28 -5.00 3.59 -4.63
N ARG A 29 -3.98 3.51 -5.46
CA ARG A 29 -3.49 4.67 -6.19
C ARG A 29 -4.66 5.16 -6.99
N ASP A 30 -5.24 6.23 -6.53
CA ASP A 30 -6.33 6.85 -7.26
C ASP A 30 -5.82 7.23 -8.65
N ALA A 31 -6.64 7.03 -9.68
CA ALA A 31 -6.31 7.53 -11.03
C ALA A 31 -5.95 9.02 -11.02
N LEU A 32 -6.37 9.75 -9.99
CA LEU A 32 -5.95 11.11 -9.67
C LEU A 32 -4.50 11.24 -9.26
N ASP A 33 -3.98 10.37 -8.41
CA ASP A 33 -2.57 10.37 -8.04
C ASP A 33 -1.71 10.02 -9.26
N ILE A 34 -2.28 9.28 -10.22
CA ILE A 34 -1.67 8.94 -11.50
C ILE A 34 -1.81 10.10 -12.51
N ALA A 35 -2.99 10.74 -12.59
CA ALA A 35 -3.26 11.84 -13.53
C ALA A 35 -2.64 13.19 -13.14
N VAL A 36 -2.14 13.30 -11.92
CA VAL A 36 -1.63 14.54 -11.31
C VAL A 36 -0.12 14.54 -11.14
N ALA A 37 0.61 13.74 -11.90
CA ALA A 37 2.05 14.00 -11.99
C ALA A 37 2.22 15.49 -12.35
N PRO A 38 2.89 16.31 -11.51
CA PRO A 38 2.97 17.74 -11.76
C PRO A 38 3.57 18.01 -13.12
N ARG A 39 2.96 18.89 -13.87
CA ARG A 39 3.43 19.35 -15.18
C ARG A 39 4.88 19.86 -15.14
N GLU A 40 5.36 20.28 -13.98
CA GLU A 40 6.71 20.79 -13.77
C GLU A 40 7.76 19.68 -13.63
N GLU A 41 7.42 18.52 -13.06
CA GLU A 41 8.37 17.40 -12.95
C GLU A 41 8.69 16.78 -14.33
N ALA A 42 7.77 16.82 -15.27
CA ALA A 42 7.99 16.31 -16.63
C ALA A 42 9.02 17.15 -17.45
N LEU A 43 9.30 18.38 -17.05
CA LEU A 43 10.22 19.28 -17.77
C LEU A 43 11.68 19.20 -17.31
N GLU A 44 11.94 18.60 -16.15
CA GLU A 44 13.29 18.42 -15.59
C GLU A 44 13.77 16.96 -15.56
N ARG A 45 13.04 16.05 -16.19
CA ARG A 45 13.40 14.63 -16.26
C ARG A 45 14.60 14.43 -17.18
N THR A 46 15.51 13.60 -16.77
CA THR A 46 16.68 13.19 -17.55
C THR A 46 16.73 11.67 -17.63
N ASP A 47 17.24 11.14 -18.71
CA ASP A 47 17.50 9.70 -18.80
C ASP A 47 18.26 9.23 -17.58
N SER A 48 17.78 8.18 -16.95
CA SER A 48 18.41 7.60 -15.77
C SER A 48 18.33 6.08 -15.79
N LEU A 49 19.36 5.45 -15.29
CA LEU A 49 19.39 4.01 -15.00
C LEU A 49 20.12 3.80 -13.69
N VAL A 50 19.48 3.10 -12.76
CA VAL A 50 20.06 2.71 -11.48
C VAL A 50 19.91 1.22 -11.31
N LEU A 51 21.03 0.53 -11.11
CA LEU A 51 21.06 -0.88 -10.72
C LEU A 51 21.45 -0.98 -9.25
N SER A 52 20.78 -1.83 -8.51
CA SER A 52 20.99 -2.00 -7.07
C SER A 52 20.99 -3.47 -6.67
N ALA A 53 21.76 -3.77 -5.64
CA ALA A 53 21.72 -5.05 -4.93
C ALA A 53 21.75 -4.77 -3.43
N GLY A 54 21.12 -5.61 -2.65
CA GLY A 54 21.05 -5.42 -1.20
C GLY A 54 20.91 -6.73 -0.46
N ASP A 55 21.13 -6.61 0.84
CA ASP A 55 20.92 -7.67 1.80
C ASP A 55 20.26 -7.10 3.04
N ARG A 56 19.35 -7.88 3.63
CA ARG A 56 18.62 -7.51 4.85
C ARG A 56 18.51 -8.72 5.77
N ILE A 57 18.93 -8.56 7.00
CA ILE A 57 18.65 -9.50 8.08
C ILE A 57 17.57 -8.88 8.97
N ALA A 58 16.49 -9.62 9.19
CA ALA A 58 15.40 -9.21 10.07
C ALA A 58 15.14 -10.26 11.14
N TYR A 59 14.71 -9.80 12.29
CA TYR A 59 14.16 -10.61 13.39
C TYR A 59 12.69 -10.28 13.56
N ASN A 60 11.86 -11.30 13.74
CA ASN A 60 10.45 -11.16 14.09
C ASN A 60 10.11 -12.16 15.19
N ASP A 61 9.48 -11.71 16.27
CA ASP A 61 9.17 -12.57 17.43
C ASP A 61 7.80 -13.26 17.32
N ASN A 62 6.98 -12.88 16.30
CA ASN A 62 5.65 -13.45 16.07
C ASN A 62 5.27 -13.54 14.59
N VAL A 63 6.05 -14.32 13.80
CA VAL A 63 5.92 -14.44 12.34
C VAL A 63 4.48 -14.73 11.86
N TYR A 64 3.75 -15.52 12.63
CA TYR A 64 2.38 -15.91 12.33
C TYR A 64 1.32 -14.99 12.96
N LEU A 65 1.71 -13.95 13.69
CA LEU A 65 0.83 -12.99 14.36
C LEU A 65 -0.19 -13.68 15.30
N LEU A 66 0.29 -14.65 16.07
CA LEU A 66 -0.52 -15.48 16.93
C LEU A 66 -0.77 -14.83 18.31
N PRO A 67 -1.93 -15.11 18.92
CA PRO A 67 -2.19 -14.76 20.32
C PRO A 67 -1.21 -15.41 21.28
N GLY A 68 -0.91 -14.71 22.39
CA GLY A 68 0.05 -15.18 23.39
C GLY A 68 -0.31 -16.52 24.06
N TYR A 69 -1.59 -16.87 24.12
CA TYR A 69 -2.07 -18.13 24.73
C TYR A 69 -1.83 -19.37 23.86
N ILE A 70 -1.56 -19.20 22.57
CA ILE A 70 -1.24 -20.32 21.68
C ILE A 70 0.23 -20.70 21.91
N THR A 71 0.49 -21.79 22.59
CA THR A 71 1.84 -22.28 22.92
C THR A 71 2.27 -23.44 22.03
N ASP A 72 1.33 -24.30 21.62
CA ASP A 72 1.59 -25.41 20.70
C ASP A 72 1.15 -25.05 19.28
N LEU A 73 2.13 -24.71 18.45
CA LEU A 73 1.91 -24.31 17.07
C LEU A 73 1.58 -25.51 16.17
N THR A 74 1.95 -26.72 16.55
CA THR A 74 1.75 -27.91 15.71
C THR A 74 0.27 -28.26 15.53
N THR A 75 -0.59 -27.74 16.39
CA THR A 75 -2.04 -27.92 16.34
C THR A 75 -2.75 -26.99 15.36
N LEU A 76 -2.02 -25.99 14.83
CA LEU A 76 -2.60 -24.98 13.95
C LEU A 76 -2.77 -25.51 12.53
N PRO A 77 -3.94 -25.28 11.88
CA PRO A 77 -4.20 -25.77 10.54
C PRO A 77 -3.28 -25.09 9.50
N GLY A 78 -2.69 -25.92 8.65
CA GLY A 78 -1.87 -25.48 7.52
C GLY A 78 -0.45 -24.99 7.88
N ILE A 79 -0.09 -25.03 9.15
CA ILE A 79 1.27 -24.66 9.58
C ILE A 79 2.27 -25.72 9.13
N GLY A 80 3.47 -25.29 8.74
CA GLY A 80 4.53 -26.17 8.29
C GLY A 80 5.08 -27.12 9.38
N PRO A 81 5.94 -28.06 9.02
CA PRO A 81 6.62 -28.91 10.00
C PRO A 81 7.61 -28.10 10.84
N ASN A 82 7.67 -28.40 12.14
CA ASN A 82 8.57 -27.71 13.10
C ASN A 82 8.38 -26.19 13.15
N PRO A 83 7.14 -25.70 13.34
CA PRO A 83 6.87 -24.28 13.33
C PRO A 83 7.53 -23.54 14.50
N SER A 84 7.93 -22.32 14.28
CA SER A 84 8.45 -21.43 15.31
C SER A 84 7.74 -20.08 15.28
N ARG A 85 7.33 -19.58 16.45
CA ARG A 85 6.75 -18.23 16.56
C ARG A 85 7.76 -17.17 16.14
N LYS A 86 9.02 -17.34 16.51
CA LYS A 86 10.12 -16.40 16.24
C LYS A 86 10.96 -16.86 15.06
N ASP A 87 11.42 -15.93 14.24
CA ASP A 87 12.34 -16.26 13.15
C ASP A 87 13.35 -15.15 12.89
N TYR A 88 14.45 -15.54 12.25
CA TYR A 88 15.34 -14.65 11.53
C TYR A 88 15.06 -14.83 10.04
N ILE A 89 15.04 -13.73 9.32
CA ILE A 89 14.73 -13.69 7.90
C ILE A 89 15.89 -13.01 7.19
N ASP A 90 16.50 -13.71 6.27
CA ASP A 90 17.55 -13.22 5.39
C ASP A 90 16.93 -12.91 4.01
N SER A 91 17.16 -11.71 3.48
CA SER A 91 16.53 -11.25 2.24
C SER A 91 17.59 -10.67 1.32
N ILE A 92 17.88 -11.37 0.24
CA ILE A 92 18.77 -10.89 -0.82
C ILE A 92 17.92 -10.21 -1.89
N SER A 93 18.25 -8.97 -2.21
CA SER A 93 17.50 -8.13 -3.15
C SER A 93 18.30 -7.72 -4.38
N GLY A 94 17.61 -7.58 -5.50
CA GLY A 94 18.12 -6.97 -6.72
C GLY A 94 17.08 -6.00 -7.28
N GLY A 95 17.54 -4.87 -7.84
CA GLY A 95 16.65 -3.86 -8.39
C GLY A 95 17.22 -3.14 -9.59
N MET A 96 16.32 -2.70 -10.47
CA MET A 96 16.60 -1.83 -11.59
C MET A 96 15.51 -0.76 -11.67
N ASP A 97 15.93 0.50 -11.65
CA ASP A 97 15.09 1.66 -11.93
C ASP A 97 15.62 2.36 -13.18
N ALA A 98 14.75 2.61 -14.15
CA ALA A 98 15.12 3.30 -15.38
C ALA A 98 14.02 4.28 -15.80
N GLU A 99 14.44 5.44 -16.27
CA GLU A 99 13.60 6.43 -16.90
C GLU A 99 14.22 6.84 -18.23
N TRP A 100 13.46 6.74 -19.33
CA TRP A 100 13.89 7.12 -20.66
C TRP A 100 12.99 8.22 -21.22
N LEU A 101 13.62 9.28 -21.67
CA LEU A 101 12.96 10.36 -22.42
C LEU A 101 13.04 10.07 -23.91
N THR A 102 11.90 9.91 -24.55
CA THR A 102 11.82 9.57 -26.00
C THR A 102 11.64 10.78 -26.90
N GLY A 103 11.96 11.97 -26.41
CA GLY A 103 11.77 13.23 -27.11
C GLY A 103 10.37 13.83 -26.89
N GLY A 104 10.25 15.14 -27.02
CA GLY A 104 9.03 15.86 -26.71
C GLY A 104 8.68 15.78 -25.22
N ARG A 105 7.45 15.36 -24.91
CA ARG A 105 6.93 15.23 -23.52
C ARG A 105 6.56 13.78 -23.23
N GLN A 106 7.43 12.86 -23.56
CA GLN A 106 7.18 11.44 -23.36
C GLN A 106 8.31 10.82 -22.55
N SER A 107 7.97 9.98 -21.59
CA SER A 107 8.92 9.17 -20.84
C SER A 107 8.38 7.76 -20.60
N PHE A 108 9.30 6.81 -20.52
CA PHE A 108 9.05 5.46 -20.05
C PHE A 108 9.71 5.28 -18.70
N ASP A 109 8.92 4.82 -17.72
CA ASP A 109 9.39 4.48 -16.39
C ASP A 109 9.39 2.96 -16.25
N LEU A 110 10.51 2.40 -15.80
CA LEU A 110 10.67 0.98 -15.50
C LEU A 110 11.24 0.85 -14.09
N GLY A 111 10.56 0.12 -13.22
CA GLY A 111 11.07 -0.32 -11.93
C GLY A 111 10.90 -1.82 -11.83
N LEU A 112 11.97 -2.57 -11.60
CA LEU A 112 11.95 -4.01 -11.40
C LEU A 112 12.72 -4.32 -10.11
N HIS A 113 12.05 -4.94 -9.13
CA HIS A 113 12.62 -5.25 -7.84
C HIS A 113 12.22 -6.67 -7.42
N ALA A 114 13.18 -7.47 -7.01
CA ALA A 114 12.93 -8.80 -6.49
C ALA A 114 13.76 -9.07 -5.24
N ASP A 115 13.14 -9.76 -4.28
CA ASP A 115 13.76 -10.19 -3.02
C ASP A 115 13.56 -11.68 -2.84
N TYR A 116 14.63 -12.41 -2.56
CA TYR A 116 14.55 -13.79 -2.06
C TYR A 116 14.58 -13.77 -0.54
N ASN A 117 13.48 -14.18 0.09
CA ASN A 117 13.29 -14.20 1.54
C ASN A 117 13.48 -15.62 2.07
N ARG A 118 14.49 -15.82 2.90
CA ARG A 118 14.85 -17.09 3.54
C ARG A 118 14.56 -17.01 5.03
N TYR A 119 13.64 -17.86 5.49
CA TYR A 119 13.30 -18.04 6.90
C TYR A 119 14.19 -19.14 7.48
N PHE A 120 14.84 -18.87 8.62
CA PHE A 120 15.79 -19.83 9.20
C PHE A 120 15.09 -21.00 9.87
N ARG A 121 13.96 -20.77 10.53
CA ARG A 121 13.17 -21.77 11.24
C ARG A 121 11.97 -22.24 10.43
N ASN A 122 11.16 -21.30 9.95
CA ASN A 122 9.95 -21.58 9.18
C ASN A 122 10.28 -21.64 7.68
N GLN A 123 11.08 -22.62 7.27
CA GLN A 123 11.60 -22.73 5.90
C GLN A 123 10.51 -22.91 4.83
N ASP A 124 9.35 -23.41 5.21
CA ASP A 124 8.16 -23.48 4.37
C ASP A 124 7.65 -22.11 3.92
N LEU A 125 7.99 -21.05 4.64
CA LEU A 125 7.65 -19.66 4.29
C LEU A 125 8.65 -19.04 3.30
N ASN A 126 9.75 -19.72 2.94
CA ASN A 126 10.70 -19.20 1.95
C ASN A 126 9.99 -18.80 0.66
N ASN A 127 10.28 -17.60 0.17
CA ASN A 127 9.58 -17.06 -0.98
C ASN A 127 10.43 -16.07 -1.78
N VAL A 128 9.99 -15.81 -3.00
CA VAL A 128 10.44 -14.66 -3.80
C VAL A 128 9.32 -13.64 -3.79
N SER A 129 9.61 -12.42 -3.37
CA SER A 129 8.73 -11.26 -3.54
C SER A 129 9.23 -10.38 -4.69
N SER A 130 8.33 -9.67 -5.34
CA SER A 130 8.68 -8.66 -6.35
C SER A 130 7.70 -7.49 -6.33
N ASN A 131 8.20 -6.35 -6.81
CA ASN A 131 7.42 -5.13 -7.00
C ASN A 131 7.90 -4.45 -8.28
N ASP A 132 7.14 -4.62 -9.34
CA ASP A 132 7.53 -4.24 -10.69
C ASP A 132 6.56 -3.20 -11.25
N ARG A 133 7.09 -2.21 -11.96
CA ARG A 133 6.32 -1.15 -12.60
C ARG A 133 6.83 -0.89 -14.01
N VAL A 134 5.90 -0.76 -14.95
CA VAL A 134 6.15 -0.23 -16.28
C VAL A 134 5.11 0.83 -16.58
N ALA A 135 5.55 2.03 -16.94
CA ALA A 135 4.63 3.12 -17.30
C ALA A 135 5.15 3.95 -18.46
N TRP A 136 4.25 4.37 -19.32
CA TRP A 136 4.48 5.36 -20.36
C TRP A 136 3.72 6.63 -20.00
N ASN A 137 4.47 7.72 -19.82
CA ASN A 137 3.93 9.07 -19.62
C ASN A 137 3.99 9.83 -20.93
N TRP A 138 2.93 10.51 -21.28
CA TRP A 138 2.84 11.22 -22.55
C TRP A 138 2.17 12.58 -22.40
N GLY A 139 2.56 13.51 -23.27
CA GLY A 139 1.94 14.82 -23.38
C GLY A 139 1.84 15.25 -24.84
N LEU A 140 0.67 15.74 -25.21
CA LEU A 140 0.37 16.31 -26.54
C LEU A 140 0.12 17.79 -26.41
N GLY A 141 1.03 18.59 -26.97
CA GLY A 141 0.99 20.04 -26.79
C GLY A 141 1.03 20.42 -25.31
N ASN A 142 0.34 21.52 -24.95
CA ASN A 142 0.30 22.03 -23.59
C ASN A 142 -0.97 21.64 -22.82
N ALA A 143 -1.93 21.05 -23.51
CA ALA A 143 -3.26 20.86 -22.96
C ALA A 143 -3.56 19.40 -22.58
N LEU A 144 -3.00 18.42 -23.28
CA LEU A 144 -3.34 17.03 -23.06
C LEU A 144 -2.12 16.26 -22.52
N SER A 145 -2.32 15.50 -21.46
CA SER A 145 -1.30 14.61 -20.88
C SER A 145 -1.94 13.35 -20.32
N GLY A 146 -1.16 12.32 -20.14
CA GLY A 146 -1.66 11.06 -19.57
C GLY A 146 -0.55 10.09 -19.26
N GLN A 147 -0.99 8.95 -18.73
CA GLN A 147 -0.13 7.82 -18.38
C GLN A 147 -0.84 6.52 -18.68
N VAL A 148 -0.10 5.52 -19.13
CA VAL A 148 -0.58 4.13 -19.27
C VAL A 148 0.49 3.23 -18.67
N GLY A 149 0.08 2.23 -17.89
CA GLY A 149 1.07 1.35 -17.27
C GLY A 149 0.49 0.13 -16.59
N VAL A 150 1.40 -0.62 -16.01
CA VAL A 150 1.13 -1.84 -15.23
C VAL A 150 2.02 -1.82 -14.00
N ASP A 151 1.43 -2.06 -12.84
CA ASP A 151 2.12 -2.37 -11.59
C ASP A 151 1.88 -3.85 -11.26
N TYR A 152 2.94 -4.59 -10.93
CA TYR A 152 2.87 -5.97 -10.50
C TYR A 152 3.51 -6.12 -9.13
N GLN A 153 2.80 -6.79 -8.22
CA GLN A 153 3.29 -7.09 -6.89
C GLN A 153 3.13 -8.58 -6.60
N ARG A 154 4.16 -9.17 -6.03
CA ARG A 154 4.15 -10.53 -5.51
C ARG A 154 4.76 -10.55 -4.12
N ILE A 155 4.00 -11.01 -3.12
CA ILE A 155 4.43 -11.03 -1.71
C ILE A 155 3.96 -12.31 -1.01
N LEU A 156 4.58 -12.64 0.12
CA LEU A 156 4.01 -13.58 1.06
C LEU A 156 2.78 -12.94 1.71
N GLY A 157 1.65 -13.61 1.71
CA GLY A 157 0.44 -13.17 2.38
C GLY A 157 0.63 -13.10 3.88
N GLY A 158 0.11 -12.05 4.50
CA GLY A 158 0.15 -11.88 5.94
C GLY A 158 -0.78 -12.82 6.68
N PHE A 159 -0.45 -13.11 7.95
CA PHE A 159 -1.23 -14.01 8.81
C PHE A 159 -2.22 -13.27 9.74
N SER A 160 -2.35 -11.97 9.59
CA SER A 160 -3.11 -11.13 10.51
C SER A 160 -4.62 -11.43 10.53
N ASN A 161 -5.19 -11.86 9.41
CA ASN A 161 -6.62 -12.12 9.26
C ASN A 161 -6.93 -13.56 8.83
N THR A 162 -6.03 -14.51 9.03
CA THR A 162 -6.25 -15.92 8.67
C THR A 162 -6.29 -16.81 9.88
N LEU A 163 -7.04 -17.91 9.76
CA LEU A 163 -7.02 -19.03 10.72
C LEU A 163 -6.30 -20.25 10.16
N VAL A 164 -5.76 -20.14 8.95
CA VAL A 164 -4.97 -21.18 8.29
C VAL A 164 -3.59 -20.62 7.99
N TYR A 165 -2.59 -21.19 8.62
CA TYR A 165 -1.23 -20.68 8.68
C TYR A 165 -0.32 -21.27 7.61
N SER A 166 -0.89 -21.62 6.45
CA SER A 166 -0.13 -22.11 5.31
C SER A 166 0.50 -20.96 4.53
N ARG A 167 1.61 -21.27 3.88
CA ARG A 167 2.24 -20.32 2.95
C ARG A 167 1.27 -19.95 1.83
N ALA A 168 0.94 -18.70 1.74
CA ALA A 168 0.12 -18.11 0.68
C ALA A 168 0.93 -17.04 -0.06
N ILE A 169 1.08 -17.17 -1.36
CA ILE A 169 1.66 -16.11 -2.18
C ILE A 169 0.52 -15.29 -2.77
N VAL A 170 0.55 -14.01 -2.50
CA VAL A 170 -0.38 -13.03 -3.05
C VAL A 170 0.28 -12.38 -4.26
N THR A 171 -0.43 -12.37 -5.38
CA THR A 171 -0.05 -11.60 -6.57
C THR A 171 -1.14 -10.58 -6.87
N ARG A 172 -0.72 -9.35 -7.12
CA ARG A 172 -1.59 -8.25 -7.55
C ARG A 172 -1.02 -7.64 -8.82
N THR A 173 -1.88 -7.46 -9.81
CA THR A 173 -1.54 -6.77 -11.05
C THR A 173 -2.54 -5.65 -11.25
N ASP A 174 -2.05 -4.40 -11.30
CA ASP A 174 -2.85 -3.22 -11.57
C ASP A 174 -2.52 -2.70 -12.97
N TYR A 175 -3.52 -2.64 -13.84
CA TYR A 175 -3.47 -2.01 -15.15
C TYR A 175 -4.11 -0.63 -15.05
N PHE A 176 -3.47 0.40 -15.53
CA PHE A 176 -4.02 1.74 -15.48
C PHE A 176 -3.80 2.53 -16.75
N GLY A 177 -4.75 3.38 -17.05
CA GLY A 177 -4.65 4.39 -18.09
C GLY A 177 -5.36 5.65 -17.63
N SER A 178 -4.72 6.79 -17.74
CA SER A 178 -5.30 8.07 -17.36
C SER A 178 -4.97 9.16 -18.37
N MET A 179 -5.85 10.13 -18.45
CA MET A 179 -5.63 11.34 -19.25
C MET A 179 -6.18 12.57 -18.54
N ARG A 180 -5.57 13.70 -18.83
CA ARG A 180 -5.97 15.01 -18.35
C ARG A 180 -5.97 16.00 -19.49
N TYR A 181 -7.06 16.76 -19.62
CA TYR A 181 -7.18 17.87 -20.54
C TYR A 181 -7.23 19.18 -19.75
N GLN A 182 -6.28 20.06 -20.01
CA GLN A 182 -6.18 21.37 -19.39
C GLN A 182 -6.96 22.40 -20.18
N ILE A 183 -7.98 23.00 -19.55
CA ILE A 183 -8.83 24.04 -20.13
C ILE A 183 -8.37 25.40 -19.61
N GLY A 184 -7.60 26.12 -20.41
CA GLY A 184 -6.97 27.35 -19.96
C GLY A 184 -5.98 27.11 -18.82
N PRO A 185 -5.62 28.13 -18.03
CA PRO A 185 -4.57 28.00 -17.02
C PRO A 185 -5.00 27.32 -15.72
N ARG A 186 -6.31 27.23 -15.44
CA ARG A 186 -6.81 26.85 -14.11
C ARG A 186 -7.70 25.63 -14.08
N TRP A 187 -8.43 25.32 -15.14
CA TRP A 187 -9.37 24.21 -15.15
C TRP A 187 -8.77 22.97 -15.79
N GLY A 188 -9.03 21.81 -15.23
CA GLY A 188 -8.68 20.53 -15.79
C GLY A 188 -9.86 19.56 -15.73
N ILE A 189 -10.00 18.78 -16.80
CA ILE A 189 -10.87 17.59 -16.83
C ILE A 189 -9.95 16.39 -16.92
N PHE A 190 -10.22 15.36 -16.15
CA PHE A 190 -9.42 14.15 -16.14
C PHE A 190 -10.31 12.91 -16.14
N GLY A 191 -9.74 11.82 -16.61
CA GLY A 191 -10.39 10.52 -16.55
C GLY A 191 -9.39 9.40 -16.63
N GLY A 192 -9.80 8.22 -16.22
CA GLY A 192 -8.95 7.05 -16.22
C GLY A 192 -9.73 5.75 -16.24
N VAL A 193 -9.02 4.69 -16.57
CA VAL A 193 -9.46 3.30 -16.47
C VAL A 193 -8.50 2.55 -15.59
N LEU A 194 -9.02 1.66 -14.77
CA LEU A 194 -8.27 0.84 -13.83
C LEU A 194 -8.72 -0.61 -13.95
N GLY A 195 -7.79 -1.53 -13.94
CA GLY A 195 -8.05 -2.96 -13.83
C GLY A 195 -7.14 -3.55 -12.76
N THR A 196 -7.69 -4.36 -11.85
CA THR A 196 -6.90 -5.07 -10.85
C THR A 196 -7.18 -6.55 -10.92
N GLU A 197 -6.12 -7.36 -10.96
CA GLU A 197 -6.19 -8.80 -10.75
C GLU A 197 -5.50 -9.14 -9.44
N TYR A 198 -6.23 -9.80 -8.54
CA TYR A 198 -5.74 -10.24 -7.23
C TYR A 198 -5.88 -11.75 -7.13
N ASN A 199 -4.76 -12.44 -6.85
CA ASN A 199 -4.72 -13.89 -6.76
C ASN A 199 -3.93 -14.33 -5.51
N VAL A 200 -4.42 -15.39 -4.86
CA VAL A 200 -3.80 -16.03 -3.70
C VAL A 200 -3.53 -17.49 -4.02
N SER A 201 -2.30 -17.96 -3.83
CA SER A 201 -1.87 -19.30 -4.24
C SER A 201 -2.35 -20.43 -3.31
N ALA A 202 -2.71 -20.14 -2.05
CA ALA A 202 -3.18 -21.14 -1.11
C ALA A 202 -4.61 -21.57 -1.44
N ALA A 203 -4.91 -22.87 -1.38
CA ALA A 203 -6.24 -23.40 -1.70
C ALA A 203 -7.37 -22.73 -0.89
N GLN A 204 -7.10 -22.42 0.39
CA GLN A 204 -8.04 -21.72 1.27
C GLN A 204 -8.07 -20.20 1.05
N GLY A 205 -7.12 -19.65 0.32
CA GLY A 205 -7.07 -18.23 -0.07
C GLY A 205 -7.61 -17.96 -1.46
N THR A 206 -7.93 -18.98 -2.26
CA THR A 206 -8.45 -18.79 -3.63
C THR A 206 -9.84 -18.15 -3.68
N PHE A 207 -10.55 -18.11 -2.54
CA PHE A 207 -11.82 -17.37 -2.40
C PHE A 207 -11.61 -15.86 -2.58
N ASN A 208 -10.41 -15.38 -2.36
CA ASN A 208 -10.05 -13.98 -2.43
C ASN A 208 -9.59 -13.56 -3.83
N ASN A 209 -9.50 -14.50 -4.76
CA ASN A 209 -9.17 -14.18 -6.14
C ASN A 209 -10.25 -13.26 -6.71
N SER A 210 -9.84 -12.14 -7.26
CA SER A 210 -10.78 -11.18 -7.83
C SER A 210 -10.20 -10.47 -9.04
N LYS A 211 -11.08 -10.03 -9.92
CA LYS A 211 -10.79 -9.16 -11.05
C LYS A 211 -11.72 -7.96 -10.98
N SER A 212 -11.15 -6.77 -10.86
CA SER A 212 -11.92 -5.54 -10.85
C SER A 212 -11.62 -4.66 -12.07
N ARG A 213 -12.60 -3.88 -12.48
CA ARG A 213 -12.48 -2.87 -13.54
C ARG A 213 -13.17 -1.61 -13.10
N GLY A 214 -12.47 -0.50 -13.21
CA GLY A 214 -12.96 0.79 -12.79
C GLY A 214 -12.80 1.86 -13.86
N VAL A 215 -13.64 2.88 -13.79
CA VAL A 215 -13.56 4.10 -14.60
C VAL A 215 -13.65 5.28 -13.65
N ASP A 216 -12.72 6.22 -13.78
CA ASP A 216 -12.70 7.48 -13.06
C ASP A 216 -12.99 8.64 -14.01
N LEU A 217 -13.77 9.61 -13.55
CA LEU A 217 -14.00 10.87 -14.23
C LEU A 217 -13.97 12.00 -13.20
N GLY A 218 -13.37 13.13 -13.57
CA GLY A 218 -13.31 14.26 -12.66
C GLY A 218 -12.93 15.56 -13.31
N ALA A 219 -13.05 16.60 -12.52
CA ALA A 219 -12.63 17.96 -12.90
C ALA A 219 -12.01 18.66 -11.71
N ASP A 220 -11.12 19.58 -11.96
CA ASP A 220 -10.50 20.38 -10.94
C ASP A 220 -10.24 21.82 -11.36
N PHE A 221 -10.10 22.64 -10.35
CA PHE A 221 -9.64 24.01 -10.43
C PHE A 221 -8.33 24.14 -9.69
N THR A 222 -7.29 24.61 -10.36
CA THR A 222 -5.94 24.74 -9.82
C THR A 222 -5.53 26.21 -9.87
N THR A 223 -4.98 26.69 -8.77
CA THR A 223 -4.20 27.94 -8.70
C THR A 223 -2.72 27.59 -8.71
N ASP A 224 -1.82 28.54 -8.51
CA ASP A 224 -0.38 28.30 -8.49
C ASP A 224 0.05 27.31 -7.38
N THR A 225 -0.69 27.29 -6.27
CA THR A 225 -0.36 26.48 -5.07
C THR A 225 -1.47 25.56 -4.61
N ASN A 226 -2.71 25.82 -5.01
CA ASN A 226 -3.89 25.13 -4.45
C ASN A 226 -4.69 24.46 -5.56
N ARG A 227 -5.37 23.37 -5.19
CA ARG A 227 -6.24 22.62 -6.06
C ARG A 227 -7.49 22.19 -5.31
N ILE A 228 -8.64 22.36 -5.93
CA ILE A 228 -9.91 21.76 -5.52
C ILE A 228 -10.48 20.99 -6.71
N GLY A 229 -11.01 19.82 -6.47
CA GLY A 229 -11.55 18.98 -7.52
C GLY A 229 -12.71 18.13 -7.04
N PHE A 230 -13.31 17.47 -8.00
CA PHE A 230 -14.33 16.46 -7.81
C PHE A 230 -13.98 15.26 -8.66
N ASP A 231 -14.14 14.04 -8.12
CA ASP A 231 -14.04 12.80 -8.86
C ASP A 231 -15.23 11.88 -8.60
N TYR A 232 -15.56 11.11 -9.61
CA TYR A 232 -16.50 10.00 -9.54
C TYR A 232 -15.85 8.76 -10.10
N ARG A 233 -15.92 7.65 -9.35
CA ARG A 233 -15.44 6.33 -9.76
C ARG A 233 -16.59 5.33 -9.75
N PHE A 234 -16.66 4.56 -10.82
CA PHE A 234 -17.41 3.32 -10.90
C PHE A 234 -16.43 2.15 -10.93
N ASN A 235 -16.68 1.09 -10.15
CA ASN A 235 -15.89 -0.12 -10.13
C ASN A 235 -16.79 -1.37 -10.12
N ASP A 236 -16.48 -2.37 -10.97
CA ASP A 236 -17.12 -3.70 -11.01
C ASP A 236 -16.05 -4.74 -10.68
N SER A 237 -16.26 -5.50 -9.60
CA SER A 237 -15.36 -6.55 -9.14
C SER A 237 -16.02 -7.90 -9.20
N ARG A 238 -15.31 -8.89 -9.72
CA ARG A 238 -15.78 -10.24 -9.87
C ARG A 238 -14.78 -11.24 -9.29
N ALA A 239 -15.30 -12.19 -8.53
CA ALA A 239 -14.54 -13.34 -8.07
C ALA A 239 -14.72 -14.49 -9.07
N PRO A 240 -13.64 -15.14 -9.53
CA PRO A 240 -13.72 -16.26 -10.44
C PRO A 240 -14.34 -17.52 -9.81
N ASN A 241 -14.35 -17.59 -8.48
CA ASN A 241 -14.83 -18.75 -7.74
C ASN A 241 -15.93 -18.34 -6.77
N SER A 242 -17.06 -19.00 -6.83
CA SER A 242 -18.07 -18.96 -5.78
C SER A 242 -17.73 -19.95 -4.66
N ILE A 243 -18.11 -19.62 -3.45
CA ILE A 243 -17.95 -20.47 -2.27
C ILE A 243 -19.29 -21.11 -1.97
N VAL A 244 -19.34 -22.43 -1.87
CA VAL A 244 -20.56 -23.14 -1.44
C VAL A 244 -20.34 -23.66 -0.02
N LEU A 245 -21.11 -23.14 0.94
CA LEU A 245 -21.07 -23.56 2.33
C LEU A 245 -22.46 -23.92 2.80
N ASN A 246 -22.61 -25.15 3.31
CA ASN A 246 -23.89 -25.63 3.79
C ASN A 246 -25.04 -25.45 2.77
N GLY A 247 -24.73 -25.52 1.46
CA GLY A 247 -25.69 -25.30 0.39
C GLY A 247 -25.98 -23.85 0.05
N ILE A 248 -25.35 -22.90 0.72
CA ILE A 248 -25.42 -21.46 0.41
C ILE A 248 -24.24 -21.08 -0.48
N VAL A 249 -24.51 -20.42 -1.59
CA VAL A 249 -23.49 -19.92 -2.53
C VAL A 249 -23.15 -18.49 -2.15
N PHE A 250 -21.88 -18.26 -1.81
CA PHE A 250 -21.33 -16.92 -1.57
C PHE A 250 -20.57 -16.47 -2.80
N GLU A 251 -21.01 -15.36 -3.38
CA GLU A 251 -20.36 -14.71 -4.51
C GLU A 251 -19.93 -13.32 -4.06
N PRO A 252 -18.61 -13.07 -3.87
CA PRO A 252 -18.11 -11.79 -3.41
C PRO A 252 -18.03 -10.72 -4.52
N ASP A 253 -18.77 -10.92 -5.62
CA ASP A 253 -18.92 -9.94 -6.69
C ASP A 253 -19.58 -8.67 -6.16
N TYR A 254 -19.03 -7.50 -6.50
CA TYR A 254 -19.63 -6.23 -6.10
C TYR A 254 -19.51 -5.16 -7.18
N ARG A 255 -20.40 -4.20 -7.08
CA ARG A 255 -20.35 -2.91 -7.79
C ARG A 255 -20.16 -1.79 -6.79
N GLU A 256 -19.31 -0.85 -7.13
CA GLU A 256 -18.99 0.27 -6.25
C GLU A 256 -19.08 1.59 -7.01
N ASP A 257 -19.81 2.52 -6.43
CA ASP A 257 -19.90 3.92 -6.84
C ASP A 257 -19.25 4.79 -5.77
N ARG A 258 -18.35 5.68 -6.16
CA ARG A 258 -17.66 6.59 -5.25
C ARG A 258 -17.63 8.00 -5.81
N ALA A 259 -18.08 8.97 -5.04
CA ALA A 259 -17.99 10.38 -5.39
C ALA A 259 -17.23 11.13 -4.29
N ARG A 260 -16.24 11.96 -4.66
CA ARG A 260 -15.41 12.70 -3.70
C ARG A 260 -15.14 14.14 -4.13
N VAL A 261 -14.95 14.98 -3.14
CA VAL A 261 -14.29 16.28 -3.26
C VAL A 261 -12.83 16.10 -2.86
N LEU A 262 -11.94 16.74 -3.59
CA LEU A 262 -10.50 16.68 -3.46
C LEU A 262 -9.96 18.06 -3.14
N LEU A 263 -9.03 18.16 -2.22
CA LEU A 263 -8.43 19.40 -1.80
C LEU A 263 -6.91 19.20 -1.64
N LYS A 264 -6.12 20.02 -2.33
CA LYS A 264 -4.72 20.22 -2.03
C LYS A 264 -4.51 21.71 -1.76
N TYR A 265 -4.11 22.04 -0.55
CA TYR A 265 -4.06 23.42 -0.08
C TYR A 265 -2.75 23.73 0.66
N ALA A 266 -1.96 24.63 0.11
CA ALA A 266 -0.77 25.17 0.74
C ALA A 266 -1.21 26.25 1.76
N LEU A 267 -1.38 25.83 3.02
CA LEU A 267 -1.74 26.75 4.11
C LEU A 267 -0.65 27.79 4.35
N THR A 268 0.59 27.37 4.25
CA THR A 268 1.79 28.22 4.25
C THR A 268 2.84 27.61 3.32
N GLU A 269 3.97 28.29 3.09
CA GLU A 269 5.11 27.73 2.35
C GLU A 269 5.68 26.45 3.00
N LYS A 270 5.37 26.20 4.28
CA LYS A 270 5.87 25.07 5.07
C LYS A 270 4.78 24.05 5.43
N THR A 271 3.53 24.32 5.05
CA THR A 271 2.39 23.52 5.48
C THR A 271 1.47 23.25 4.31
N LEU A 272 1.36 21.97 3.97
CA LEU A 272 0.50 21.47 2.91
C LEU A 272 -0.59 20.57 3.51
N ILE A 273 -1.82 20.76 3.08
CA ILE A 273 -2.96 19.89 3.36
C ILE A 273 -3.33 19.17 2.06
N ASP A 274 -3.44 17.84 2.11
CA ASP A 274 -4.02 17.01 1.06
C ASP A 274 -5.20 16.25 1.66
N ALA A 275 -6.39 16.45 1.14
CA ALA A 275 -7.60 15.89 1.73
C ALA A 275 -8.59 15.46 0.64
N SER A 276 -9.34 14.41 0.94
CA SER A 276 -10.53 14.05 0.17
C SER A 276 -11.65 13.62 1.09
N ALA A 277 -12.87 13.93 0.71
CA ALA A 277 -14.08 13.49 1.42
C ALA A 277 -15.19 13.19 0.43
N GLY A 278 -15.95 12.15 0.68
CA GLY A 278 -17.00 11.72 -0.22
C GLY A 278 -17.88 10.62 0.32
N TYR A 279 -18.57 10.01 -0.59
CA TYR A 279 -19.53 8.95 -0.30
C TYR A 279 -19.26 7.75 -1.19
N LEU A 280 -19.30 6.55 -0.59
CA LEU A 280 -19.12 5.29 -1.25
C LEU A 280 -20.33 4.41 -1.05
N LYS A 281 -20.79 3.81 -2.15
CA LYS A 281 -21.86 2.81 -2.16
C LYS A 281 -21.31 1.55 -2.81
N ARG A 282 -21.29 0.44 -2.06
CA ARG A 282 -20.92 -0.88 -2.57
C ARG A 282 -22.13 -1.80 -2.47
N GLN A 283 -22.45 -2.47 -3.56
CA GLN A 283 -23.59 -3.39 -3.70
C GLN A 283 -23.10 -4.76 -4.09
N TYR A 284 -23.57 -5.76 -3.38
CA TYR A 284 -23.35 -7.18 -3.66
C TYR A 284 -24.62 -7.76 -4.28
N PRO A 285 -24.63 -8.01 -5.61
CA PRO A 285 -25.86 -8.35 -6.36
C PRO A 285 -26.58 -9.62 -5.85
N ASN A 286 -25.81 -10.57 -5.32
CA ASN A 286 -26.33 -11.88 -4.93
C ASN A 286 -26.90 -11.93 -3.50
N GLY A 287 -26.85 -10.81 -2.77
CA GLY A 287 -27.56 -10.64 -1.49
C GLY A 287 -27.07 -11.46 -0.31
N THR A 288 -26.02 -12.29 -0.47
CA THR A 288 -25.42 -13.08 0.60
C THR A 288 -24.46 -12.27 1.47
N ILE A 289 -23.98 -11.16 0.93
CA ILE A 289 -23.10 -10.19 1.57
C ILE A 289 -23.84 -8.87 1.76
N GLY A 290 -23.67 -8.24 2.90
CA GLY A 290 -24.33 -6.97 3.21
C GLY A 290 -23.83 -5.82 2.35
N ASN A 291 -24.74 -5.01 1.79
CA ASN A 291 -24.39 -3.80 1.07
C ASN A 291 -23.80 -2.75 2.02
N PHE A 292 -22.86 -1.96 1.51
CA PHE A 292 -22.32 -0.80 2.22
C PHE A 292 -22.76 0.51 1.57
N SER A 293 -23.00 1.50 2.40
CA SER A 293 -23.30 2.87 1.97
C SER A 293 -22.85 3.82 3.08
N GLY A 294 -21.89 4.69 2.80
CA GLY A 294 -21.35 5.56 3.83
C GLY A 294 -20.29 6.54 3.37
N GLU A 295 -19.97 7.44 4.26
CA GLU A 295 -18.91 8.42 4.06
C GLU A 295 -17.53 7.79 4.09
N ILE A 296 -16.66 8.29 3.26
CA ILE A 296 -15.24 8.01 3.23
C ILE A 296 -14.47 9.34 3.21
N TRP A 297 -13.34 9.38 3.88
CA TRP A 297 -12.51 10.56 3.88
C TRP A 297 -11.07 10.23 4.27
N ARG A 298 -10.14 11.04 3.79
CA ARG A 298 -8.75 11.05 4.23
C ARG A 298 -8.26 12.48 4.27
N ALA A 299 -7.31 12.77 5.16
CA ALA A 299 -6.59 14.01 5.16
C ALA A 299 -5.15 13.76 5.60
N ALA A 300 -4.22 14.43 4.96
CA ALA A 300 -2.82 14.46 5.31
C ALA A 300 -2.37 15.90 5.50
N LEU A 301 -1.71 16.17 6.62
CA LEU A 301 -1.05 17.43 6.90
C LEU A 301 0.45 17.22 6.86
N GLN A 302 1.11 17.83 5.90
CA GLN A 302 2.56 17.87 5.83
C GLN A 302 3.04 19.23 6.38
N TRP A 303 3.88 19.18 7.41
CA TRP A 303 4.45 20.37 8.03
C TRP A 303 5.97 20.27 8.10
N GLN A 304 6.66 21.28 7.56
CA GLN A 304 8.11 21.38 7.53
C GLN A 304 8.57 22.57 8.38
N PRO A 305 8.58 22.44 9.73
CA PRO A 305 8.96 23.56 10.61
C PRO A 305 10.38 24.07 10.35
N THR A 306 11.29 23.18 10.00
CA THR A 306 12.68 23.51 9.65
C THR A 306 13.11 22.80 8.37
N PRO A 307 14.20 23.21 7.70
CA PRO A 307 14.75 22.50 6.55
C PRO A 307 15.16 21.04 6.85
N LYS A 308 15.33 20.69 8.12
CA LYS A 308 15.78 19.36 8.58
C LYS A 308 14.67 18.51 9.20
N THR A 309 13.50 19.08 9.44
CA THR A 309 12.42 18.41 10.16
C THR A 309 11.14 18.46 9.34
N GLN A 310 10.51 17.32 9.15
CA GLN A 310 9.20 17.18 8.52
C GLN A 310 8.30 16.33 9.40
N LEU A 311 7.03 16.72 9.50
CA LEU A 311 5.98 15.95 10.16
C LEU A 311 4.88 15.69 9.14
N LEU A 312 4.46 14.44 9.03
CA LEU A 312 3.30 14.05 8.26
C LEU A 312 2.27 13.45 9.23
N LEU A 313 1.11 14.09 9.33
CA LEU A 313 -0.04 13.61 10.07
C LEU A 313 -1.08 13.13 9.07
N GLY A 314 -1.50 11.87 9.18
CA GLY A 314 -2.56 11.26 8.37
C GLY A 314 -3.76 10.88 9.22
N VAL A 315 -4.95 11.07 8.67
CA VAL A 315 -6.22 10.57 9.25
C VAL A 315 -7.11 10.06 8.13
N TRP A 316 -7.84 8.96 8.37
CA TRP A 316 -8.70 8.36 7.34
C TRP A 316 -9.90 7.61 7.90
N ARG A 317 -10.89 7.44 7.05
CA ARG A 317 -11.99 6.50 7.14
C ARG A 317 -12.28 5.96 5.76
N GLN A 318 -12.11 4.66 5.60
CA GLN A 318 -12.26 3.97 4.32
C GLN A 318 -12.98 2.63 4.49
N LEU A 319 -13.47 2.09 3.38
CA LEU A 319 -13.99 0.74 3.32
C LEU A 319 -12.91 -0.18 2.79
N ASP A 320 -12.63 -1.25 3.53
CA ASP A 320 -11.70 -2.28 3.13
C ASP A 320 -12.38 -3.65 2.99
N ALA A 321 -11.86 -4.50 2.13
CA ALA A 321 -12.36 -5.86 2.00
C ALA A 321 -11.71 -6.74 3.05
N ASP A 322 -12.49 -7.46 3.82
CA ASP A 322 -11.96 -8.59 4.57
C ASP A 322 -11.97 -9.82 3.66
N LEU A 323 -10.80 -10.15 3.19
CA LEU A 323 -10.59 -11.30 2.31
C LEU A 323 -10.45 -12.60 3.10
N THR A 324 -10.86 -12.61 4.36
CA THR A 324 -10.89 -13.82 5.17
C THR A 324 -12.28 -14.39 5.26
N SER A 325 -12.33 -15.65 5.60
CA SER A 325 -13.51 -16.50 5.58
C SER A 325 -14.60 -16.16 6.61
N GLN A 326 -14.54 -15.03 7.32
CA GLN A 326 -15.44 -14.82 8.47
C GLN A 326 -16.25 -13.52 8.44
N THR A 327 -15.85 -12.54 7.62
CA THR A 327 -16.54 -11.25 7.53
C THR A 327 -16.58 -10.75 6.09
N ASP A 328 -17.53 -9.90 5.76
CA ASP A 328 -17.76 -9.42 4.40
C ASP A 328 -16.81 -8.29 4.03
N TYR A 329 -16.69 -7.32 4.92
CA TYR A 329 -15.83 -6.14 4.80
C TYR A 329 -15.65 -5.49 6.17
N PHE A 330 -14.76 -4.54 6.25
CA PHE A 330 -14.62 -3.70 7.45
C PHE A 330 -14.48 -2.22 7.09
N VAL A 331 -14.91 -1.38 8.02
CA VAL A 331 -14.65 0.05 7.98
C VAL A 331 -13.42 0.34 8.81
N ASP A 332 -12.36 0.77 8.13
CA ASP A 332 -11.10 1.18 8.74
C ASP A 332 -11.14 2.68 9.03
N LYS A 333 -10.72 3.04 10.26
CA LYS A 333 -10.50 4.43 10.68
C LYS A 333 -9.18 4.52 11.39
N GLY A 334 -8.36 5.47 11.00
CA GLY A 334 -7.05 5.54 11.61
C GLY A 334 -6.47 6.94 11.67
N VAL A 335 -5.38 7.02 12.43
CA VAL A 335 -4.50 8.17 12.53
C VAL A 335 -3.06 7.71 12.48
N SER A 336 -2.21 8.43 11.77
CA SER A 336 -0.77 8.19 11.75
C SER A 336 0.02 9.47 11.88
N LEU A 337 1.17 9.37 12.54
CA LEU A 337 2.16 10.45 12.65
C LEU A 337 3.51 9.91 12.16
N THR A 338 4.10 10.61 11.18
CA THR A 338 5.41 10.28 10.65
C THR A 338 6.35 11.48 10.79
N PRO A 339 7.13 11.59 11.90
CA PRO A 339 8.22 12.53 12.00
C PRO A 339 9.43 12.06 11.19
N LEU A 340 10.09 13.01 10.53
CA LEU A 340 11.35 12.81 9.83
C LEU A 340 12.33 13.89 10.26
N TRP A 341 13.56 13.50 10.60
CA TRP A 341 14.63 14.40 10.99
C TRP A 341 15.93 14.09 10.25
N ILE A 342 16.39 15.06 9.45
CA ILE A 342 17.67 15.01 8.74
C ILE A 342 18.75 15.51 9.72
N ALA A 343 19.34 14.60 10.49
CA ALA A 343 20.35 14.93 11.48
C ALA A 343 21.63 15.48 10.82
N SER A 344 22.02 14.89 9.70
CA SER A 344 23.15 15.31 8.87
C SER A 344 22.90 14.98 7.40
N GLU A 345 23.82 15.34 6.50
CA GLU A 345 23.76 14.97 5.08
C GLU A 345 23.77 13.44 4.86
N LYS A 346 24.22 12.69 5.87
CA LYS A 346 24.38 11.22 5.79
C LYS A 346 23.41 10.45 6.67
N ILE A 347 22.77 11.09 7.63
CA ILE A 347 21.93 10.41 8.63
C ILE A 347 20.55 11.05 8.67
N THR A 348 19.55 10.23 8.47
CA THR A 348 18.14 10.58 8.62
C THR A 348 17.46 9.63 9.59
N PHE A 349 16.70 10.17 10.52
CA PHE A 349 15.81 9.41 11.39
C PHE A 349 14.37 9.62 10.97
N SER A 350 13.58 8.55 11.04
CA SER A 350 12.13 8.64 10.88
C SER A 350 11.45 7.67 11.84
N ALA A 351 10.20 7.98 12.17
CA ALA A 351 9.33 7.04 12.85
C ALA A 351 7.96 7.05 12.18
N VAL A 352 7.21 5.97 12.32
CA VAL A 352 5.81 5.87 11.96
C VAL A 352 5.08 5.40 13.20
N ILE A 353 4.08 6.15 13.64
CA ILE A 353 3.23 5.82 14.79
C ILE A 353 1.80 5.82 14.26
N GLY A 354 1.12 4.69 14.32
CA GLY A 354 -0.24 4.51 13.81
C GLY A 354 -1.17 3.88 14.82
N ARG A 355 -2.44 4.25 14.73
CA ARG A 355 -3.53 3.58 15.42
C ARG A 355 -4.75 3.51 14.54
N ASP A 356 -5.22 2.27 14.30
CA ASP A 356 -6.35 1.98 13.44
C ASP A 356 -7.43 1.24 14.22
N THR A 357 -8.67 1.45 13.83
CA THR A 357 -9.84 0.72 14.33
C THR A 357 -10.60 0.12 13.17
N ASN A 358 -10.74 -1.20 13.17
CA ASN A 358 -11.42 -1.97 12.14
C ASN A 358 -12.76 -2.48 12.68
N ASN A 359 -13.85 -1.98 12.11
CA ASN A 359 -15.20 -2.44 12.41
C ASN A 359 -15.65 -3.39 11.31
N TYR A 360 -15.71 -4.67 11.61
CA TYR A 360 -16.07 -5.71 10.66
C TYR A 360 -17.59 -5.84 10.56
N VAL A 361 -18.06 -6.08 9.33
CA VAL A 361 -19.47 -6.29 9.03
C VAL A 361 -19.65 -7.67 8.43
N GLY A 362 -20.79 -8.30 8.75
CA GLY A 362 -21.06 -9.68 8.39
C GLY A 362 -20.59 -10.65 9.47
N SER A 363 -21.29 -11.77 9.57
CA SER A 363 -20.98 -12.87 10.49
C SER A 363 -21.00 -14.18 9.71
N ASN A 364 -20.10 -14.33 8.75
CA ASN A 364 -20.02 -15.56 7.98
C ASN A 364 -19.09 -16.55 8.69
N PRO A 365 -19.61 -17.66 9.22
CA PRO A 365 -18.79 -18.75 9.78
C PRO A 365 -18.18 -19.56 8.63
N ILE A 366 -17.36 -18.94 7.77
CA ILE A 366 -16.71 -19.61 6.66
C ILE A 366 -15.31 -20.06 7.09
N GLY A 367 -15.21 -21.23 7.66
CA GLY A 367 -13.94 -21.88 7.90
C GLY A 367 -14.12 -23.40 8.00
N PRO A 368 -13.11 -24.20 7.61
CA PRO A 368 -13.12 -25.66 7.78
C PRO A 368 -13.06 -26.09 9.26
N ILE A 369 -12.97 -25.12 10.19
CA ILE A 369 -12.91 -25.38 11.61
C ILE A 369 -14.26 -24.96 12.22
N PRO A 370 -14.87 -25.78 13.07
CA PRO A 370 -16.02 -25.37 13.86
C PRO A 370 -15.54 -24.34 14.92
N VAL A 371 -15.38 -23.11 14.47
CA VAL A 371 -15.21 -21.98 15.40
C VAL A 371 -16.60 -21.69 15.95
N ALA A 372 -16.68 -21.48 17.26
CA ALA A 372 -17.91 -21.04 17.88
C ALA A 372 -18.49 -19.86 17.09
N PRO A 373 -19.79 -19.82 16.79
CA PRO A 373 -20.39 -18.75 16.03
C PRO A 373 -20.01 -17.42 16.67
N ILE A 374 -19.42 -16.50 15.88
CA ILE A 374 -19.12 -15.16 16.36
C ILE A 374 -20.47 -14.49 16.55
N THR A 375 -20.91 -14.38 17.79
CA THR A 375 -22.21 -13.80 18.16
C THR A 375 -22.20 -12.27 18.14
N GLU A 376 -21.01 -11.67 18.14
CA GLU A 376 -20.80 -10.23 18.11
C GLU A 376 -19.96 -9.85 16.88
N ALA A 377 -20.25 -8.68 16.31
CA ALA A 377 -19.44 -8.12 15.23
C ALA A 377 -18.00 -7.93 15.69
N ARG A 378 -17.02 -8.39 14.90
CA ARG A 378 -15.61 -8.25 15.22
C ARG A 378 -15.22 -6.77 15.22
N HIS A 379 -14.45 -6.38 16.22
CA HIS A 379 -13.89 -5.06 16.36
C HIS A 379 -12.41 -5.16 16.77
N ASP A 380 -11.53 -4.60 15.96
CA ASP A 380 -10.10 -4.61 16.22
C ASP A 380 -9.57 -3.20 16.42
N THR A 381 -8.60 -3.05 17.31
CA THR A 381 -7.75 -1.87 17.40
C THR A 381 -6.31 -2.30 17.17
N LEU A 382 -5.69 -1.73 16.15
CA LEU A 382 -4.27 -1.93 15.83
C LEU A 382 -3.49 -0.72 16.29
N THR A 383 -2.32 -0.96 16.87
CA THR A 383 -1.34 0.08 17.16
C THR A 383 -0.02 -0.38 16.56
N SER A 384 0.65 0.48 15.82
CA SER A 384 1.93 0.19 15.20
C SER A 384 2.91 1.33 15.43
N GLU A 385 4.13 0.98 15.75
CA GLU A 385 5.22 1.92 15.99
C GLU A 385 6.46 1.37 15.28
N THR A 386 7.09 2.19 14.44
CA THR A 386 8.33 1.82 13.75
C THR A 386 9.28 2.99 13.79
N ALA A 387 10.53 2.74 14.18
CA ALA A 387 11.61 3.71 14.14
C ALA A 387 12.67 3.26 13.14
N ASN A 388 13.19 4.19 12.36
CA ASN A 388 14.19 3.92 11.33
C ASN A 388 15.35 4.92 11.44
N MET A 389 16.56 4.42 11.22
CA MET A 389 17.75 5.20 10.97
C MET A 389 18.29 4.86 9.59
N LEU A 390 18.40 5.84 8.73
CA LEU A 390 19.02 5.73 7.42
C LEU A 390 20.41 6.35 7.47
N TYR A 391 21.43 5.59 7.09
CA TYR A 391 22.81 6.06 6.99
C TYR A 391 23.34 5.88 5.57
N THR A 392 23.75 6.99 4.93
CA THR A 392 24.29 6.99 3.57
C THR A 392 25.74 7.48 3.62
N PRO A 393 26.72 6.59 3.95
CA PRO A 393 28.12 6.98 4.08
C PRO A 393 28.69 7.55 2.78
N ILE A 394 28.30 6.98 1.66
CA ILE A 394 28.58 7.43 0.29
C ILE A 394 27.31 7.28 -0.55
N ARG A 395 27.21 7.98 -1.69
CA ARG A 395 26.03 7.96 -2.56
C ARG A 395 25.62 6.57 -3.06
N ALA A 396 26.56 5.64 -3.12
CA ALA A 396 26.33 4.28 -3.59
C ALA A 396 25.81 3.33 -2.49
N ILE A 397 25.99 3.64 -1.22
CA ILE A 397 25.65 2.74 -0.10
C ILE A 397 24.60 3.38 0.79
N THR A 398 23.55 2.64 1.04
CA THR A 398 22.51 2.97 2.03
C THR A 398 22.43 1.86 3.06
N ILE A 399 22.56 2.20 4.32
CA ILE A 399 22.38 1.30 5.47
C ILE A 399 21.13 1.74 6.21
N THR A 400 20.22 0.81 6.48
CA THR A 400 19.00 1.10 7.25
C THR A 400 18.91 0.18 8.45
N VAL A 401 18.69 0.77 9.61
CA VAL A 401 18.34 0.06 10.85
C VAL A 401 16.90 0.38 11.18
N SER A 402 16.10 -0.65 11.46
CA SER A 402 14.69 -0.50 11.81
C SER A 402 14.34 -1.30 13.04
N ALA A 403 13.46 -0.75 13.87
CA ALA A 403 12.82 -1.44 14.99
C ALA A 403 11.33 -1.11 14.97
N GLY A 404 10.49 -2.12 15.13
CA GLY A 404 9.05 -2.00 15.10
C GLY A 404 8.35 -2.81 16.17
N HIS A 405 7.19 -2.33 16.57
CA HIS A 405 6.28 -3.01 17.48
C HIS A 405 4.86 -2.82 16.95
N SER A 406 4.08 -3.90 16.95
CA SER A 406 2.67 -3.85 16.60
C SER A 406 1.82 -4.69 17.54
N THR A 407 0.65 -4.17 17.87
CA THR A 407 -0.36 -4.88 18.67
C THR A 407 -1.70 -4.81 17.99
N ARG A 408 -2.43 -5.91 18.05
CA ARG A 408 -3.86 -5.94 17.74
C ARG A 408 -4.63 -6.38 18.98
N ASN A 409 -5.55 -5.54 19.41
CA ASN A 409 -6.58 -5.87 20.39
C ASN A 409 -7.88 -6.14 19.64
N SER A 410 -8.40 -7.37 19.75
CA SER A 410 -9.63 -7.81 19.13
C SER A 410 -10.60 -8.31 20.19
N ASN A 411 -11.92 -8.07 20.02
CA ASN A 411 -12.95 -8.74 20.83
C ASN A 411 -13.04 -10.26 20.53
N VAL A 412 -12.44 -10.68 19.40
CA VAL A 412 -12.29 -12.10 19.05
C VAL A 412 -10.85 -12.52 19.35
N SER A 413 -10.66 -13.25 20.45
CA SER A 413 -9.34 -13.53 21.06
C SER A 413 -8.31 -14.14 20.09
N GLN A 414 -8.75 -14.92 19.13
CA GLN A 414 -7.89 -15.57 18.12
C GLN A 414 -7.19 -14.57 17.16
N PHE A 415 -7.65 -13.34 17.08
CA PHE A 415 -7.03 -12.28 16.28
C PHE A 415 -6.21 -11.29 17.12
N HIS A 416 -6.12 -11.51 18.42
CA HIS A 416 -5.25 -10.71 19.28
C HIS A 416 -3.80 -11.12 19.08
N TYR A 417 -2.90 -10.14 18.91
CA TYR A 417 -1.47 -10.42 18.84
C TYR A 417 -0.62 -9.24 19.33
N ASN A 418 0.62 -9.59 19.61
CA ASN A 418 1.73 -8.67 19.87
C ASN A 418 2.93 -9.14 19.05
N ASP A 419 3.61 -8.22 18.37
CA ASP A 419 4.73 -8.49 17.48
C ASP A 419 5.83 -7.45 17.64
N VAL A 420 7.07 -7.91 17.79
CA VAL A 420 8.28 -7.07 17.83
C VAL A 420 9.19 -7.49 16.70
N GLN A 421 9.66 -6.53 15.92
CA GLN A 421 10.54 -6.79 14.79
C GLN A 421 11.71 -5.80 14.77
N GLY A 422 12.82 -6.26 14.21
CA GLY A 422 14.00 -5.44 13.99
C GLY A 422 14.72 -5.87 12.73
N SER A 423 15.35 -4.94 12.02
CA SER A 423 16.12 -5.29 10.83
C SER A 423 17.33 -4.38 10.61
N LEU A 424 18.33 -4.92 9.93
CA LEU A 424 19.45 -4.22 9.35
C LEU A 424 19.49 -4.54 7.86
N SER A 425 19.53 -3.52 7.02
CA SER A 425 19.71 -3.70 5.58
C SER A 425 20.85 -2.85 5.04
N ILE A 426 21.49 -3.37 4.00
CA ILE A 426 22.54 -2.69 3.23
C ILE A 426 22.16 -2.78 1.77
N VAL A 427 22.05 -1.65 1.09
CA VAL A 427 21.78 -1.57 -0.34
C VAL A 427 22.93 -0.84 -1.03
N TYR A 428 23.45 -1.47 -2.06
CA TYR A 428 24.50 -0.92 -2.91
C TYR A 428 23.95 -0.60 -4.30
N LYS A 429 24.10 0.65 -4.74
CA LYS A 429 23.77 1.14 -6.08
C LYS A 429 25.04 1.13 -6.92
N PHE A 430 25.26 0.10 -7.74
CA PHE A 430 26.53 -0.15 -8.43
C PHE A 430 26.57 0.38 -9.86
N PHE A 431 25.43 0.79 -10.42
CA PHE A 431 25.37 1.46 -11.70
C PHE A 431 24.40 2.64 -11.60
N ARG A 432 24.80 3.77 -12.14
CA ARG A 432 23.98 4.98 -12.19
C ARG A 432 24.35 5.77 -13.43
N TYR A 433 23.39 5.95 -14.33
CA TYR A 433 23.49 6.80 -15.51
C TYR A 433 22.45 7.92 -15.39
N GLY A 434 22.84 9.13 -15.84
CA GLY A 434 21.96 10.30 -15.78
C GLY A 434 22.13 11.16 -14.54
N ASN A 435 21.65 12.39 -14.61
CA ASN A 435 21.64 13.35 -13.50
C ASN A 435 20.44 13.08 -12.57
N THR A 436 20.49 12.02 -11.80
CA THR A 436 19.60 11.90 -10.65
C THR A 436 20.21 12.66 -9.48
N PRO A 437 19.50 13.62 -8.86
CA PRO A 437 20.01 14.42 -7.77
C PRO A 437 20.41 13.59 -6.53
#